data_afd1adea93a3cf3e9997029db71c0251
#
_entry.id   afd1adea93a3cf3e9997029db71c0251
#
_cell.length_a   1.000
_cell.length_b   1.000
_cell.length_c   1.000
_cell.angle_alpha   90.00
_cell.angle_beta   90.00
_cell.angle_gamma   90.00
#
_symmetry.space_group_name_H-M   'P 1'
#
loop_
_entity.id
_entity.type
_entity.pdbx_description
1 polymer ?
#
loop_
_entity_poly.entity_id
_entity_poly.type
_entity_poly.pdbx_seq_one_letter_code
_entity_poly.pdbx_strand_id
1 'polypeptide(L)'
;MTVNIDEICSAVKDTFIETRTIPEPSGALALAGLKKYVSRYGLKKKNLIAIYCGSNLNFEMLAPIVDRSSMGEQKEIFLGVQIPEVQGSFIKLCSAIGNKNITEFSYRMDDSSTAKVFLGLELESKQKKEWSIKLSLIHISEPTRRT
;
A
#
# COMPACT_ATOMS: atom_id res chain seq x y z
N MET A 1 2.68 17.23 13.37
CA MET A 1 2.07 16.01 12.78
C MET A 1 3.07 15.47 11.77
N THR A 2 3.34 14.19 11.79
CA THR A 2 4.24 13.53 10.84
C THR A 2 3.43 12.72 9.84
N VAL A 3 3.91 12.61 8.60
CA VAL A 3 3.38 11.75 7.54
C VAL A 3 4.47 10.79 7.09
N ASN A 4 4.07 9.63 6.59
CA ASN A 4 4.99 8.66 6.00
C ASN A 4 5.07 8.84 4.47
N ILE A 5 5.99 8.13 3.85
CA ILE A 5 6.22 8.26 2.41
C ILE A 5 5.01 7.83 1.57
N ASP A 6 4.26 6.85 2.01
CA ASP A 6 3.09 6.33 1.29
C ASP A 6 1.94 7.36 1.32
N GLU A 7 1.76 8.06 2.46
CA GLU A 7 0.83 9.18 2.58
C GLU A 7 1.23 10.35 1.66
N ILE A 8 2.53 10.59 1.48
CA ILE A 8 3.05 11.61 0.55
C ILE A 8 2.78 11.18 -0.90
N CYS A 9 3.09 9.95 -1.27
CA CYS A 9 2.83 9.44 -2.62
C CYS A 9 1.33 9.48 -2.98
N SER A 10 0.46 9.16 -2.02
CA SER A 10 -0.99 9.33 -2.19
C SER A 10 -1.36 10.80 -2.45
N ALA A 11 -0.73 11.76 -1.77
CA ALA A 11 -0.99 13.18 -2.01
C ALA A 11 -0.47 13.66 -3.38
N VAL A 12 0.66 13.12 -3.87
CA VAL A 12 1.14 13.36 -5.24
C VAL A 12 0.11 12.89 -6.26
N LYS A 13 -0.42 11.68 -6.08
CA LYS A 13 -1.44 11.10 -6.95
C LYS A 13 -2.72 11.95 -6.96
N ASP A 14 -3.23 12.34 -5.78
CA ASP A 14 -4.43 13.19 -5.68
C ASP A 14 -4.22 14.52 -6.41
N THR A 15 -3.06 15.15 -6.22
CA THR A 15 -2.72 16.39 -6.92
C THR A 15 -2.77 16.20 -8.44
N PHE A 16 -2.18 15.12 -8.94
CA PHE A 16 -2.22 14.82 -10.37
C PHE A 16 -3.64 14.59 -10.89
N ILE A 17 -4.46 13.87 -10.15
CA ILE A 17 -5.85 13.61 -10.55
C ILE A 17 -6.64 14.91 -10.66
N GLU A 18 -6.50 15.80 -9.68
CA GLU A 18 -7.28 17.04 -9.58
C GLU A 18 -6.74 18.16 -10.49
N THR A 19 -5.43 18.28 -10.63
CA THR A 19 -4.80 19.43 -11.29
C THR A 19 -4.01 19.11 -12.55
N ARG A 20 -3.75 17.83 -12.83
CA ARG A 20 -2.86 17.35 -13.90
C ARG A 20 -1.42 17.84 -13.78
N THR A 21 -1.01 18.23 -12.57
CA THR A 21 0.37 18.59 -12.26
C THR A 21 0.98 17.55 -11.31
N ILE A 22 2.28 17.31 -11.46
CA ILE A 22 3.00 16.35 -10.63
C ILE A 22 3.95 17.12 -9.72
N PRO A 23 3.68 17.19 -8.41
CA PRO A 23 4.63 17.75 -7.46
C PRO A 23 5.77 16.77 -7.19
N GLU A 24 6.90 17.27 -6.79
CA GLU A 24 7.87 16.44 -6.09
C GLU A 24 7.32 15.99 -4.73
N PRO A 25 7.80 14.86 -4.15
CA PRO A 25 7.29 14.37 -2.85
C PRO A 25 7.36 15.41 -1.72
N SER A 26 8.42 16.22 -1.66
CA SER A 26 8.55 17.31 -0.68
C SER A 26 7.47 18.39 -0.85
N GLY A 27 7.11 18.69 -2.10
CA GLY A 27 6.03 19.64 -2.42
C GLY A 27 4.64 19.14 -2.00
N ALA A 28 4.40 17.84 -2.06
CA ALA A 28 3.14 17.24 -1.65
C ALA A 28 3.00 17.02 -0.13
N LEU A 29 4.07 17.24 0.64
CA LEU A 29 4.12 17.01 2.09
C LEU A 29 3.01 17.78 2.85
N ALA A 30 2.79 19.03 2.47
CA ALA A 30 1.77 19.86 3.11
C ALA A 30 0.36 19.31 2.87
N LEU A 31 0.05 18.84 1.67
CA LEU A 31 -1.22 18.21 1.35
C LEU A 31 -1.40 16.87 2.09
N ALA A 32 -0.37 16.04 2.15
CA ALA A 32 -0.40 14.79 2.92
C ALA A 32 -0.69 15.06 4.41
N GLY A 33 -0.03 16.07 5.00
CA GLY A 33 -0.27 16.52 6.36
C GLY A 33 -1.70 17.03 6.57
N LEU A 34 -2.22 17.78 5.60
CA LEU A 34 -3.59 18.30 5.64
C LEU A 34 -4.63 17.16 5.57
N LYS A 35 -4.48 16.21 4.67
CA LYS A 35 -5.33 15.01 4.60
C LYS A 35 -5.38 14.27 5.95
N LYS A 36 -4.21 14.04 6.54
CA LYS A 36 -4.10 13.38 7.84
C LYS A 36 -4.73 14.20 8.97
N TYR A 37 -4.57 15.52 8.93
CA TYR A 37 -5.19 16.42 9.89
C TYR A 37 -6.71 16.37 9.81
N VAL A 38 -7.28 16.45 8.60
CA VAL A 38 -8.73 16.34 8.36
C VAL A 38 -9.28 15.01 8.89
N SER A 39 -8.61 13.91 8.55
CA SER A 39 -8.99 12.58 9.00
C SER A 39 -8.95 12.44 10.52
N ARG A 40 -7.87 12.93 11.14
CA ARG A 40 -7.66 12.82 12.59
C ARG A 40 -8.69 13.59 13.41
N TYR A 41 -9.09 14.77 12.95
CA TYR A 41 -10.00 15.65 13.68
C TYR A 41 -11.44 15.63 13.14
N GLY A 42 -11.74 14.76 12.16
CA GLY A 42 -13.08 14.61 11.59
C GLY A 42 -13.63 15.91 10.99
N LEU A 43 -12.76 16.78 10.41
CA LEU A 43 -13.17 18.09 9.92
C LEU A 43 -14.09 17.94 8.71
N LYS A 44 -15.21 18.67 8.74
CA LYS A 44 -16.18 18.72 7.64
C LYS A 44 -16.54 20.17 7.35
N LYS A 45 -16.80 20.49 6.07
CA LYS A 45 -17.26 21.82 5.60
C LYS A 45 -16.33 22.96 6.05
N LYS A 46 -15.01 22.75 6.01
CA LYS A 46 -14.00 23.74 6.30
C LYS A 46 -13.22 24.09 5.05
N ASN A 47 -12.87 25.37 4.89
CA ASN A 47 -11.93 25.80 3.89
C ASN A 47 -10.52 25.63 4.47
N LEU A 48 -9.71 24.79 3.84
CA LEU A 48 -8.37 24.48 4.27
C LEU A 48 -7.42 24.77 3.12
N ILE A 49 -6.26 25.31 3.43
CA ILE A 49 -5.26 25.70 2.44
C ILE A 49 -3.96 24.98 2.79
N ALA A 50 -3.36 24.34 1.79
CA ALA A 50 -2.01 23.82 1.86
C ALA A 50 -1.17 24.48 0.77
N ILE A 51 0.01 24.96 1.13
CA ILE A 51 0.97 25.47 0.15
C ILE A 51 1.66 24.26 -0.48
N TYR A 52 1.62 24.23 -1.78
CA TYR A 52 2.18 23.21 -2.60
C TYR A 52 3.27 23.84 -3.47
N CYS A 53 4.46 23.28 -3.46
CA CYS A 53 5.60 23.81 -4.19
C CYS A 53 6.57 22.70 -4.62
N GLY A 54 7.30 22.97 -5.70
CA GLY A 54 8.31 22.06 -6.22
C GLY A 54 7.76 21.02 -7.19
N SER A 55 8.44 20.90 -8.32
CA SER A 55 8.16 19.91 -9.37
C SER A 55 9.46 19.27 -9.89
N ASN A 56 10.54 19.35 -9.12
CA ASN A 56 11.82 18.74 -9.48
C ASN A 56 11.78 17.23 -9.24
N LEU A 57 11.08 16.53 -10.11
CA LEU A 57 10.89 15.10 -10.05
C LEU A 57 11.58 14.42 -11.22
N ASN A 58 12.45 13.44 -10.93
CA ASN A 58 13.02 12.57 -11.94
C ASN A 58 11.95 11.60 -12.46
N PHE A 59 11.95 11.33 -13.76
CA PHE A 59 10.96 10.49 -14.40
C PHE A 59 10.91 9.07 -13.83
N GLU A 60 12.08 8.52 -13.44
CA GLU A 60 12.19 7.20 -12.81
C GLU A 60 11.48 7.09 -11.46
N MET A 61 11.21 8.23 -10.82
CA MET A 61 10.49 8.26 -9.54
C MET A 61 8.97 8.08 -9.70
N LEU A 62 8.44 8.17 -10.92
CA LEU A 62 6.99 8.05 -11.15
C LEU A 62 6.46 6.66 -10.81
N ALA A 63 7.14 5.59 -11.24
CA ALA A 63 6.72 4.23 -10.95
C ALA A 63 6.69 3.94 -9.43
N PRO A 64 7.77 4.18 -8.66
CA PRO A 64 7.74 4.05 -7.21
C PRO A 64 6.64 4.88 -6.51
N ILE A 65 6.34 6.08 -7.02
CA ILE A 65 5.28 6.92 -6.46
C ILE A 65 3.91 6.30 -6.70
N VAL A 66 3.66 5.78 -7.91
CA VAL A 66 2.40 5.12 -8.25
C VAL A 66 2.17 3.91 -7.34
N ASP A 67 3.16 3.02 -7.23
CA ASP A 67 3.07 1.82 -6.39
C ASP A 67 2.78 2.18 -4.93
N ARG A 68 3.54 3.13 -4.36
CA ARG A 68 3.35 3.57 -2.98
C ARG A 68 2.07 4.35 -2.75
N SER A 69 1.51 5.01 -3.76
CA SER A 69 0.26 5.75 -3.62
C SER A 69 -0.91 4.82 -3.29
N SER A 70 -0.95 3.63 -3.87
CA SER A 70 -1.96 2.59 -3.57
C SER A 70 -1.87 2.12 -2.11
N MET A 71 -0.65 2.01 -1.57
CA MET A 71 -0.43 1.70 -0.14
C MET A 71 -0.89 2.85 0.77
N GLY A 72 -0.61 4.10 0.40
CA GLY A 72 -1.04 5.28 1.14
C GLY A 72 -2.56 5.46 1.18
N GLU A 73 -3.27 5.02 0.17
CA GLU A 73 -4.73 4.96 0.12
C GLU A 73 -5.32 3.80 0.92
N GLN A 74 -4.48 2.92 1.46
CA GLN A 74 -4.88 1.71 2.18
C GLN A 74 -5.76 0.74 1.37
N LYS A 75 -5.64 0.79 0.07
CA LYS A 75 -6.38 -0.07 -0.87
C LYS A 75 -5.65 -1.36 -1.20
N GLU A 76 -4.42 -1.49 -0.76
CA GLU A 76 -3.56 -2.62 -1.05
C GLU A 76 -2.81 -3.08 0.20
N ILE A 77 -2.63 -4.39 0.32
CA ILE A 77 -1.74 -5.00 1.32
C ILE A 77 -0.76 -5.93 0.64
N PHE A 78 0.45 -5.99 1.16
CA PHE A 78 1.46 -6.96 0.75
C PHE A 78 1.65 -8.02 1.82
N LEU A 79 1.71 -9.27 1.40
CA LEU A 79 1.83 -10.43 2.25
C LEU A 79 3.01 -11.29 1.82
N GLY A 80 3.84 -11.68 2.76
CA GLY A 80 4.80 -12.77 2.59
C GLY A 80 4.24 -14.03 3.23
N VAL A 81 4.01 -15.07 2.44
CA VAL A 81 3.44 -16.34 2.89
C VAL A 81 4.45 -17.46 2.66
N GLN A 82 4.70 -18.27 3.67
CA GLN A 82 5.46 -19.51 3.50
C GLN A 82 4.50 -20.69 3.47
N ILE A 83 4.58 -21.49 2.41
CA ILE A 83 3.74 -22.67 2.23
C ILE A 83 4.61 -23.93 2.09
N PRO A 84 4.14 -25.10 2.52
CA PRO A 84 4.81 -26.36 2.21
C PRO A 84 4.83 -26.62 0.70
N GLU A 85 5.96 -27.10 0.18
CA GLU A 85 6.09 -27.47 -1.24
C GLU A 85 5.54 -28.89 -1.47
N VAL A 86 4.22 -29.03 -1.27
CA VAL A 86 3.48 -30.27 -1.50
C VAL A 86 2.25 -30.01 -2.35
N GLN A 87 1.83 -31.02 -3.09
CA GLN A 87 0.66 -30.93 -3.96
C GLN A 87 -0.57 -30.42 -3.21
N GLY A 88 -1.24 -29.40 -3.74
CA GLY A 88 -2.43 -28.79 -3.17
C GLY A 88 -2.19 -27.61 -2.22
N SER A 89 -0.95 -27.32 -1.79
CA SER A 89 -0.65 -26.19 -0.90
C SER A 89 -1.01 -24.84 -1.53
N PHE A 90 -0.74 -24.66 -2.82
CA PHE A 90 -1.10 -23.47 -3.55
C PHE A 90 -2.62 -23.27 -3.66
N ILE A 91 -3.35 -24.35 -3.88
CA ILE A 91 -4.83 -24.31 -3.91
C ILE A 91 -5.39 -23.88 -2.56
N LYS A 92 -4.80 -24.35 -1.45
CA LYS A 92 -5.18 -23.93 -0.09
C LYS A 92 -4.90 -22.44 0.11
N LEU A 93 -3.76 -21.93 -0.37
CA LEU A 93 -3.44 -20.51 -0.33
C LEU A 93 -4.47 -19.68 -1.12
N CYS A 94 -4.78 -20.05 -2.35
CA CYS A 94 -5.80 -19.40 -3.17
C CYS A 94 -7.17 -19.41 -2.49
N SER A 95 -7.56 -20.55 -1.90
CA SER A 95 -8.81 -20.67 -1.15
C SER A 95 -8.85 -19.74 0.08
N ALA A 96 -7.72 -19.57 0.77
CA ALA A 96 -7.60 -18.67 1.92
C ALA A 96 -7.68 -17.19 1.51
N ILE A 97 -7.11 -16.81 0.35
CA ILE A 97 -7.20 -15.46 -0.23
C ILE A 97 -8.65 -15.16 -0.64
N GLY A 98 -9.36 -16.17 -1.14
CA GLY A 98 -10.73 -16.03 -1.61
C GLY A 98 -10.82 -15.18 -2.89
N ASN A 99 -11.92 -14.47 -3.04
CA ASN A 99 -12.23 -13.71 -4.26
C ASN A 99 -11.66 -12.28 -4.19
N LYS A 100 -10.32 -12.15 -4.08
CA LYS A 100 -9.60 -10.87 -4.05
C LYS A 100 -8.78 -10.68 -5.31
N ASN A 101 -8.68 -9.44 -5.76
CA ASN A 101 -7.78 -9.10 -6.85
C ASN A 101 -6.33 -9.20 -6.36
N ILE A 102 -5.53 -9.96 -7.08
CA ILE A 102 -4.09 -10.07 -6.85
C ILE A 102 -3.43 -9.01 -7.73
N THR A 103 -2.73 -8.06 -7.11
CA THR A 103 -2.04 -6.96 -7.80
C THR A 103 -0.58 -7.31 -8.07
N GLU A 104 0.01 -8.13 -7.19
CA GLU A 104 1.37 -8.63 -7.33
C GLU A 104 1.45 -10.09 -6.89
N PHE A 105 2.25 -10.88 -7.61
CA PHE A 105 2.48 -12.28 -7.31
C PHE A 105 3.92 -12.66 -7.61
N SER A 106 4.62 -13.14 -6.60
CA SER A 106 5.94 -13.73 -6.77
C SER A 106 6.03 -15.02 -5.97
N TYR A 107 6.47 -16.09 -6.65
CA TYR A 107 6.65 -17.40 -6.04
C TYR A 107 8.12 -17.79 -6.11
N ARG A 108 8.70 -18.13 -4.98
CA ARG A 108 10.09 -18.59 -4.90
C ARG A 108 10.18 -19.83 -4.05
N MET A 109 10.67 -20.90 -4.65
CA MET A 109 11.08 -22.08 -3.93
C MET A 109 12.34 -21.76 -3.12
N ASP A 110 12.34 -22.02 -1.82
CA ASP A 110 13.48 -21.74 -0.94
C ASP A 110 14.37 -22.97 -0.80
N ASP A 111 13.77 -24.06 -0.37
CA ASP A 111 14.36 -25.40 -0.29
C ASP A 111 13.34 -26.42 -0.79
N SER A 112 13.74 -27.66 -0.88
CA SER A 112 12.88 -28.75 -1.40
C SER A 112 11.57 -28.97 -0.63
N SER A 113 11.36 -28.31 0.50
CA SER A 113 10.21 -28.52 1.39
C SER A 113 9.28 -27.34 1.56
N THR A 114 9.72 -26.12 1.23
CA THR A 114 8.92 -24.88 1.44
C THR A 114 9.10 -23.90 0.30
N ALA A 115 8.03 -23.15 0.02
CA ALA A 115 8.03 -22.04 -0.92
C ALA A 115 7.62 -20.74 -0.23
N LYS A 116 8.25 -19.63 -0.64
CA LYS A 116 7.91 -18.26 -0.25
C LYS A 116 7.07 -17.63 -1.35
N VAL A 117 5.88 -17.20 -0.99
CA VAL A 117 4.96 -16.51 -1.90
C VAL A 117 4.80 -15.08 -1.44
N PHE A 118 5.08 -14.14 -2.32
CA PHE A 118 4.82 -12.72 -2.09
C PHE A 118 3.56 -12.32 -2.87
N LEU A 119 2.62 -11.67 -2.20
CA LEU A 119 1.31 -11.33 -2.73
C LEU A 119 1.00 -9.87 -2.45
N GLY A 120 0.58 -9.13 -3.48
CA GLY A 120 -0.18 -7.89 -3.36
C GLY A 120 -1.67 -8.19 -3.50
N LEU A 121 -2.49 -7.71 -2.58
CA LEU A 121 -3.94 -7.90 -2.61
C LEU A 121 -4.65 -6.55 -2.54
N GLU A 122 -5.60 -6.34 -3.44
CA GLU A 122 -6.50 -5.20 -3.36
C GLU A 122 -7.56 -5.41 -2.27
N LEU A 123 -7.71 -4.41 -1.40
CA LEU A 123 -8.68 -4.42 -0.32
C LEU A 123 -9.59 -3.20 -0.36
N GLU A 124 -10.86 -3.40 -0.04
CA GLU A 124 -11.73 -2.29 0.32
C GLU A 124 -11.31 -1.74 1.69
N SER A 125 -11.32 -0.41 1.87
CA SER A 125 -10.78 0.30 3.02
C SER A 125 -11.27 -0.18 4.40
N LYS A 126 -12.41 -0.85 4.48
CA LYS A 126 -12.97 -1.42 5.71
C LYS A 126 -12.42 -2.80 6.10
N GLN A 127 -11.78 -3.51 5.19
CA GLN A 127 -11.41 -4.93 5.37
C GLN A 127 -10.01 -5.14 5.96
N LYS A 128 -9.17 -4.12 6.05
CA LYS A 128 -7.76 -4.25 6.49
C LYS A 128 -7.63 -4.85 7.89
N LYS A 129 -8.50 -4.47 8.82
CA LYS A 129 -8.44 -4.92 10.22
C LYS A 129 -8.83 -6.39 10.38
N GLU A 130 -9.82 -6.85 9.64
CA GLU A 130 -10.27 -8.25 9.65
C GLU A 130 -9.23 -9.18 9.00
N TRP A 131 -8.57 -8.70 7.94
CA TRP A 131 -7.54 -9.47 7.25
C TRP A 131 -6.26 -9.62 8.05
N SER A 132 -5.79 -8.61 8.76
CA SER A 132 -4.64 -8.72 9.68
C SER A 132 -4.88 -9.80 10.74
N ILE A 133 -6.09 -9.93 11.25
CA ILE A 133 -6.46 -10.95 12.24
C ILE A 133 -6.53 -12.35 11.60
N LYS A 134 -7.11 -12.46 10.41
CA LYS A 134 -7.26 -13.73 9.70
C LYS A 134 -5.91 -14.31 9.26
N LEU A 135 -4.96 -13.45 8.92
CA LEU A 135 -3.61 -13.82 8.50
C LEU A 135 -2.71 -14.23 9.68
N SER A 136 -2.90 -13.65 10.87
CA SER A 136 -2.17 -14.08 12.07
C SER A 136 -2.45 -15.54 12.46
N LEU A 137 -3.56 -16.10 11.99
CA LEU A 137 -3.96 -17.50 12.21
C LEU A 137 -3.33 -18.49 11.21
N ILE A 138 -2.63 -18.03 10.16
CA ILE A 138 -2.08 -18.88 9.08
C ILE A 138 -0.54 -18.83 9.03
N HIS A 139 0.16 -18.53 10.12
CA HIS A 139 1.64 -18.40 10.15
C HIS A 139 2.23 -17.55 9.01
N ILE A 140 1.75 -16.32 8.88
CA ILE A 140 2.23 -15.35 7.89
C ILE A 140 3.08 -14.31 8.60
N SER A 141 4.36 -14.25 8.28
CA SER A 141 5.23 -13.15 8.70
C SER A 141 4.99 -11.93 7.80
N GLU A 142 4.65 -10.78 8.40
CA GLU A 142 4.66 -9.51 7.67
C GLU A 142 6.06 -9.28 7.08
N PRO A 143 6.16 -8.83 5.82
CA PRO A 143 7.46 -8.48 5.26
C PRO A 143 8.06 -7.36 6.11
N THR A 144 9.21 -7.64 6.70
CA THR A 144 10.02 -6.63 7.40
C THR A 144 10.28 -5.48 6.43
N ARG A 145 9.83 -4.28 6.77
CA ARG A 145 10.14 -3.06 6.02
C ARG A 145 11.65 -3.01 5.81
N ARG A 146 12.10 -3.10 4.58
CA ARG A 146 13.47 -2.73 4.26
C ARG A 146 13.58 -1.22 4.49
N THR A 147 14.36 -0.87 5.50
CA THR A 147 14.83 0.49 5.77
C THR A 147 15.66 1.00 4.59
#